data_6b78db4e838446a64e146b837fc5d362
#
_entry.id   6b78db4e838446a64e146b837fc5d362
#
_cell.length_a   1.000
_cell.length_b   1.000
_cell.length_c   1.000
_cell.angle_alpha   90.00
_cell.angle_beta   90.00
_cell.angle_gamma   90.00
#
_symmetry.space_group_name_H-M   'P 1'
#
loop_
_entity.id
_entity.type
_entity.pdbx_description
1 polymer ?
#
loop_
_entity_poly.entity_id
_entity_poly.type
_entity_poly.pdbx_seq_one_letter_code
_entity_poly.pdbx_strand_id
1 'polypeptide(L)'
;MKRRLAFIALILVFAMLGMTACGLIPTPENPPEQGGENPDPHQHNFVEGKCECGATDPNYQPPHEHNFVEGKCECGESDPSYQPPHEHSFVDGKCECGESDPDYKPEPEAPEVLDPITIYLVGDSTVCSFQDAYYYPRYGYGTQLGNYLDEKASIVNLALSGRSSKSFLSEANYETLKNSLKAGDVLIIGFGHNDEKSDDATRFTDASKSYTEEGSFGYYLYNYYVKLALDAGATPVLCTPVVRAKTNDDYSGNEGHVTATGDYAQAIRDLGKAYDVAVVDLTAITKAEYESKGYEGAKLYHAVTAGVKEGDTVLPNWGSVDKTHLNIYGAKFVAYNLANELKKLPTIGRYVLDGITAPTEADLVVNPDYKYSDYTAPDLGSYAPAEHMSTITEGWYGTGFGDTGGDPASSSNGYFATETSEGVFKVGNLSSKNKGKFSSSADGFAFLFTQVDASKNFKISVTGTILEMTAGKDQTGFGLMLRDDAYLPNKDASIVSNYVTAGFLTTKTGLNANFYRENGTLDKGSEISSSLHAADETFTASIERIGQTVIVSVTYNGNTYSETYYDFDFLAKDNGYMYVGMFANRGTVVEFTDLSFEITGDSQGA
;
A
#
# COMPACT_ATOMS: atom_id res chain seq x y z
N MET A 1 35.40 -8.25 40.77
CA MET A 1 35.61 -9.70 41.03
C MET A 1 35.20 -10.46 39.79
N LYS A 2 36.13 -10.81 39.06
CA LYS A 2 36.63 -12.07 38.44
C LYS A 2 35.61 -13.24 38.49
N ARG A 3 35.18 -13.73 37.33
CA ARG A 3 35.71 -14.97 36.72
C ARG A 3 35.18 -15.16 35.29
N ARG A 4 36.16 -15.41 34.42
CA ARG A 4 36.01 -15.94 33.04
C ARG A 4 35.67 -17.44 33.12
N LEU A 5 35.00 -17.96 32.06
CA LEU A 5 35.35 -19.27 31.49
C LEU A 5 34.90 -19.34 30.05
N ALA A 6 35.87 -19.67 29.20
CA ALA A 6 35.75 -19.96 27.78
C ALA A 6 35.58 -21.48 27.57
N PHE A 7 34.86 -21.89 26.52
CA PHE A 7 35.01 -23.22 25.90
C PHE A 7 34.70 -23.08 24.41
N ILE A 8 35.73 -23.11 23.63
CA ILE A 8 36.32 -24.07 22.67
C ILE A 8 35.32 -24.64 21.66
N ALA A 9 35.66 -24.27 20.40
CA ALA A 9 35.12 -24.78 19.14
C ALA A 9 35.46 -26.26 18.90
N LEU A 10 34.63 -26.98 18.17
CA LEU A 10 35.03 -28.16 17.43
C LEU A 10 34.33 -28.18 16.07
N ILE A 11 35.19 -27.99 15.06
CA ILE A 11 34.90 -28.13 13.63
C ILE A 11 34.94 -29.62 13.28
N LEU A 12 33.94 -30.11 12.56
CA LEU A 12 34.04 -31.39 11.84
C LEU A 12 33.50 -31.21 10.41
N VAL A 13 34.44 -31.18 9.49
CA VAL A 13 34.24 -31.26 8.03
C VAL A 13 34.13 -32.73 7.67
N PHE A 14 33.07 -33.10 6.92
CA PHE A 14 33.05 -34.36 6.18
C PHE A 14 32.83 -34.05 4.69
N ALA A 15 33.93 -34.27 3.94
CA ALA A 15 33.89 -34.40 2.50
C ALA A 15 33.74 -35.89 2.15
N MET A 16 32.75 -36.25 1.35
CA MET A 16 32.68 -37.56 0.73
C MET A 16 32.97 -37.44 -0.77
N LEU A 17 34.15 -37.97 -1.15
CA LEU A 17 34.46 -38.37 -2.51
C LEU A 17 34.13 -39.86 -2.67
N GLY A 18 33.29 -40.23 -3.61
CA GLY A 18 33.09 -41.58 -4.05
C GLY A 18 34.05 -41.94 -5.15
N MET A 19 34.83 -43.00 -4.99
CA MET A 19 35.60 -43.67 -6.04
C MET A 19 35.26 -45.16 -6.02
N THR A 20 34.80 -45.67 -7.16
CA THR A 20 34.64 -47.06 -7.48
C THR A 20 36.00 -47.74 -7.62
N ALA A 21 36.23 -48.79 -6.88
CA ALA A 21 37.40 -49.63 -7.05
C ALA A 21 36.99 -51.06 -7.49
N CYS A 22 37.57 -51.48 -8.59
CA CYS A 22 37.47 -52.83 -9.12
C CYS A 22 38.46 -53.75 -8.38
N GLY A 23 37.96 -54.86 -7.83
CA GLY A 23 38.75 -55.78 -7.04
C GLY A 23 39.48 -56.82 -7.90
N LEU A 24 40.74 -56.97 -7.65
CA LEU A 24 41.58 -58.07 -8.13
C LEU A 24 41.63 -59.17 -7.08
N ILE A 25 41.50 -60.44 -7.52
CA ILE A 25 41.67 -61.63 -6.70
C ILE A 25 43.04 -62.24 -7.00
N PRO A 26 43.80 -62.69 -6.02
CA PRO A 26 45.15 -63.19 -6.21
C PRO A 26 45.16 -64.73 -6.51
N THR A 27 46.18 -65.06 -7.26
CA THR A 27 46.59 -66.45 -7.58
C THR A 27 47.36 -67.08 -6.40
N PRO A 28 47.37 -68.43 -6.28
CA PRO A 28 48.41 -69.15 -5.54
C PRO A 28 49.36 -69.94 -6.43
N GLU A 29 50.53 -70.07 -5.90
CA GLU A 29 51.79 -70.64 -6.42
C GLU A 29 51.80 -72.14 -6.69
N ASN A 30 52.80 -72.50 -7.56
CA ASN A 30 53.29 -73.85 -7.85
C ASN A 30 54.05 -74.48 -6.67
N PRO A 31 54.47 -75.77 -6.67
CA PRO A 31 55.48 -76.34 -7.50
C PRO A 31 55.44 -77.91 -7.68
N PRO A 32 56.57 -78.62 -8.00
CA PRO A 32 57.32 -78.74 -9.27
C PRO A 32 57.57 -80.15 -9.79
N GLU A 33 58.14 -80.25 -11.01
CA GLU A 33 59.06 -81.29 -11.61
C GLU A 33 58.60 -82.73 -11.80
N GLN A 34 58.73 -83.31 -12.91
CA GLN A 34 59.90 -83.77 -13.66
C GLN A 34 59.60 -84.56 -14.93
N GLY A 35 60.31 -84.35 -15.93
CA GLY A 35 61.09 -85.26 -16.73
C GLY A 35 60.36 -86.09 -17.86
N GLY A 36 60.84 -85.85 -19.07
CA GLY A 36 60.68 -86.84 -20.17
C GLY A 36 60.67 -86.22 -21.55
N GLU A 37 61.84 -86.25 -22.18
CA GLU A 37 62.07 -85.85 -23.57
C GLU A 37 61.18 -86.63 -24.53
N ASN A 38 60.61 -85.96 -25.49
CA ASN A 38 60.66 -86.30 -26.92
C ASN A 38 60.05 -85.13 -27.76
N PRO A 39 60.51 -85.02 -28.98
CA PRO A 39 60.51 -83.74 -29.64
C PRO A 39 59.24 -83.40 -30.34
N ASP A 40 58.91 -82.20 -30.20
CA ASP A 40 58.19 -81.26 -31.08
C ASP A 40 57.02 -81.81 -31.98
N PRO A 41 55.91 -81.22 -31.79
CA PRO A 41 55.49 -80.29 -32.83
C PRO A 41 55.31 -78.90 -32.24
N HIS A 42 56.05 -77.96 -32.81
CA HIS A 42 55.90 -76.52 -32.46
C HIS A 42 54.41 -76.12 -32.52
N GLN A 43 54.02 -75.48 -31.49
CA GLN A 43 52.63 -74.86 -31.45
C GLN A 43 52.60 -73.80 -32.53
N HIS A 44 51.73 -73.98 -33.51
CA HIS A 44 51.58 -72.96 -34.55
C HIS A 44 51.07 -71.67 -33.91
N ASN A 45 51.96 -70.61 -33.99
CA ASN A 45 51.54 -69.27 -33.62
C ASN A 45 51.18 -68.54 -34.92
N PHE A 46 49.89 -68.39 -35.14
CA PHE A 46 49.39 -67.73 -36.33
C PHE A 46 49.32 -66.23 -36.14
N VAL A 47 49.97 -65.51 -37.05
CA VAL A 47 49.88 -64.06 -37.19
C VAL A 47 49.19 -63.79 -38.54
N GLU A 48 48.11 -63.08 -38.54
CA GLU A 48 47.32 -62.82 -39.74
C GLU A 48 46.97 -64.10 -40.53
N GLY A 49 46.63 -65.16 -39.79
CA GLY A 49 46.23 -66.41 -40.35
C GLY A 49 47.33 -67.29 -40.92
N LYS A 50 48.61 -66.97 -40.74
CA LYS A 50 49.76 -67.70 -41.19
C LYS A 50 50.79 -67.90 -40.07
N CYS A 51 51.34 -69.18 -40.02
CA CYS A 51 52.44 -69.53 -39.17
C CYS A 51 53.74 -69.41 -39.98
N GLU A 52 54.91 -69.05 -39.34
CA GLU A 52 56.21 -69.02 -39.99
C GLU A 52 56.64 -70.37 -40.65
N CYS A 53 56.06 -71.43 -40.21
CA CYS A 53 56.31 -72.76 -40.83
C CYS A 53 55.51 -72.99 -42.14
N GLY A 54 54.67 -72.03 -42.54
CA GLY A 54 53.84 -72.10 -43.74
C GLY A 54 52.47 -72.64 -43.54
N ALA A 55 52.09 -73.09 -42.33
CA ALA A 55 50.73 -73.53 -42.03
C ALA A 55 49.74 -72.39 -42.02
N THR A 56 48.56 -72.59 -42.50
CA THR A 56 47.44 -71.62 -42.46
C THR A 56 46.44 -72.01 -41.38
N ASP A 57 45.95 -71.00 -40.62
CA ASP A 57 44.89 -71.21 -39.67
C ASP A 57 43.57 -71.44 -40.43
N PRO A 58 42.96 -72.63 -40.27
CA PRO A 58 41.70 -72.95 -40.98
C PRO A 58 40.51 -72.10 -40.49
N ASN A 59 40.68 -71.38 -39.36
CA ASN A 59 39.63 -70.56 -38.79
C ASN A 59 39.89 -69.05 -38.97
N TYR A 60 41.01 -68.67 -39.63
CA TYR A 60 41.35 -67.29 -39.87
C TYR A 60 40.43 -66.73 -40.93
N GLN A 61 39.66 -65.72 -40.53
CA GLN A 61 38.97 -64.78 -41.42
C GLN A 61 39.65 -63.42 -41.41
N PRO A 62 40.09 -62.94 -42.55
CA PRO A 62 40.69 -61.62 -42.59
C PRO A 62 39.73 -60.54 -42.12
N PRO A 63 40.24 -59.52 -41.46
CA PRO A 63 39.40 -58.36 -41.09
C PRO A 63 38.74 -57.79 -42.35
N HIS A 64 37.44 -57.68 -42.34
CA HIS A 64 36.64 -57.04 -43.37
C HIS A 64 35.64 -56.09 -42.74
N GLU A 65 35.27 -55.05 -43.47
CA GLU A 65 34.17 -54.19 -43.06
C GLU A 65 32.88 -54.94 -43.24
N HIS A 66 32.08 -54.95 -42.17
CA HIS A 66 30.78 -55.61 -42.21
C HIS A 66 29.83 -54.80 -43.07
N ASN A 67 29.40 -55.35 -44.18
CA ASN A 67 28.29 -54.79 -44.98
C ASN A 67 27.04 -55.55 -44.65
N PHE A 68 26.19 -54.94 -43.83
CA PHE A 68 24.92 -55.59 -43.42
C PHE A 68 23.83 -55.40 -44.46
N VAL A 69 23.22 -56.45 -44.89
CA VAL A 69 22.01 -56.46 -45.71
C VAL A 69 20.90 -57.15 -44.89
N GLU A 70 19.78 -56.45 -44.69
CA GLU A 70 18.70 -56.92 -43.83
C GLU A 70 19.17 -57.40 -42.45
N GLY A 71 20.12 -56.66 -41.86
CA GLY A 71 20.64 -56.91 -40.54
C GLY A 71 21.63 -58.05 -40.41
N LYS A 72 22.11 -58.66 -41.52
CA LYS A 72 23.13 -59.72 -41.51
C LYS A 72 24.26 -59.46 -42.47
N CYS A 73 25.46 -59.74 -42.04
CA CYS A 73 26.68 -59.79 -42.87
C CYS A 73 26.85 -61.21 -43.44
N GLU A 74 27.42 -61.31 -44.63
CA GLU A 74 27.77 -62.63 -45.23
C GLU A 74 28.68 -63.46 -44.35
N CYS A 75 29.41 -62.86 -43.42
CA CYS A 75 30.24 -63.58 -42.44
C CYS A 75 29.45 -64.20 -41.28
N GLY A 76 28.15 -63.94 -41.19
CA GLY A 76 27.25 -64.46 -40.16
C GLY A 76 27.02 -63.49 -38.99
N GLU A 77 27.75 -62.35 -38.91
CA GLU A 77 27.56 -61.34 -37.91
C GLU A 77 26.21 -60.63 -38.13
N SER A 78 25.53 -60.25 -37.04
CA SER A 78 24.28 -59.52 -37.04
C SER A 78 24.52 -58.05 -36.69
N ASP A 79 23.90 -57.13 -37.39
CA ASP A 79 23.91 -55.71 -37.06
C ASP A 79 23.11 -55.50 -35.75
N PRO A 80 23.78 -55.08 -34.66
CA PRO A 80 23.11 -54.85 -33.38
C PRO A 80 22.15 -53.67 -33.40
N SER A 81 22.18 -52.84 -34.45
CA SER A 81 21.28 -51.69 -34.63
C SER A 81 20.12 -51.99 -35.60
N TYR A 82 20.11 -53.19 -36.26
CA TYR A 82 19.08 -53.55 -37.22
C TYR A 82 17.77 -53.88 -36.52
N GLN A 83 16.76 -53.10 -36.86
CA GLN A 83 15.38 -53.42 -36.52
C GLN A 83 14.63 -53.81 -37.80
N PRO A 84 14.02 -55.00 -37.86
CA PRO A 84 13.28 -55.41 -39.04
C PRO A 84 12.11 -54.45 -39.31
N PRO A 85 11.75 -54.20 -40.56
CA PRO A 85 10.56 -53.42 -40.89
C PRO A 85 9.35 -54.06 -40.21
N HIS A 86 8.64 -53.26 -39.41
CA HIS A 86 7.40 -53.62 -38.75
C HIS A 86 6.38 -52.49 -38.92
N GLU A 87 5.11 -52.81 -38.86
CA GLU A 87 4.05 -51.81 -38.77
C GLU A 87 4.09 -51.20 -37.38
N HIS A 88 4.18 -49.85 -37.34
CA HIS A 88 4.18 -49.14 -36.07
C HIS A 88 2.81 -49.20 -35.42
N SER A 89 2.74 -49.77 -34.24
CA SER A 89 1.59 -49.68 -33.35
C SER A 89 1.89 -48.68 -32.26
N PHE A 90 1.23 -47.50 -32.34
CA PHE A 90 1.47 -46.41 -31.37
C PHE A 90 0.53 -46.57 -30.18
N VAL A 91 1.10 -46.45 -28.99
CA VAL A 91 0.37 -46.34 -27.73
C VAL A 91 0.88 -45.02 -27.08
N ASP A 92 -0.04 -44.13 -26.76
CA ASP A 92 0.28 -42.78 -26.24
C ASP A 92 1.32 -42.05 -27.10
N GLY A 93 1.17 -42.17 -28.42
CA GLY A 93 2.02 -41.46 -29.39
C GLY A 93 3.42 -42.05 -29.56
N LYS A 94 3.72 -43.26 -29.00
CA LYS A 94 5.01 -43.93 -29.13
C LYS A 94 4.88 -45.37 -29.52
N CYS A 95 5.73 -45.83 -30.46
CA CYS A 95 5.92 -47.22 -30.76
C CYS A 95 6.98 -47.84 -29.84
N GLU A 96 6.90 -49.15 -29.56
CA GLU A 96 7.93 -49.85 -28.78
C GLU A 96 9.33 -49.75 -29.40
N CYS A 97 9.46 -49.50 -30.69
CA CYS A 97 10.72 -49.24 -31.36
C CYS A 97 11.34 -47.88 -31.10
N GLY A 98 10.60 -46.95 -30.43
CA GLY A 98 11.01 -45.59 -30.12
C GLY A 98 10.52 -44.50 -31.10
N GLU A 99 9.90 -44.89 -32.22
CA GLU A 99 9.31 -43.95 -33.16
C GLU A 99 8.11 -43.23 -32.53
N SER A 100 7.93 -41.97 -32.87
CA SER A 100 6.81 -41.14 -32.42
C SER A 100 5.76 -41.03 -33.54
N ASP A 101 4.49 -41.14 -33.18
CA ASP A 101 3.38 -40.91 -34.10
C ASP A 101 3.35 -39.43 -34.50
N PRO A 102 3.57 -39.06 -35.79
CA PRO A 102 3.56 -37.70 -36.23
C PRO A 102 2.19 -37.01 -36.12
N ASP A 103 1.12 -37.80 -36.02
CA ASP A 103 -0.25 -37.27 -35.91
C ASP A 103 -0.78 -37.30 -34.46
N TYR A 104 0.02 -37.82 -33.51
CA TYR A 104 -0.39 -37.86 -32.12
C TYR A 104 -0.52 -36.45 -31.52
N LYS A 105 -1.73 -36.16 -31.12
CA LYS A 105 -2.03 -34.98 -30.29
C LYS A 105 -2.43 -35.51 -28.91
N PRO A 106 -1.65 -35.19 -27.89
CA PRO A 106 -2.07 -35.57 -26.53
C PRO A 106 -3.46 -34.98 -26.27
N GLU A 107 -4.32 -35.81 -25.68
CA GLU A 107 -5.62 -35.32 -25.22
C GLU A 107 -5.35 -34.15 -24.25
N PRO A 108 -5.99 -32.98 -24.44
CA PRO A 108 -5.80 -31.88 -23.53
C PRO A 108 -6.12 -32.35 -22.12
N GLU A 109 -5.21 -32.13 -21.19
CA GLU A 109 -5.46 -32.43 -19.79
C GLU A 109 -6.80 -31.78 -19.39
N ALA A 110 -7.65 -32.57 -18.72
CA ALA A 110 -8.90 -32.03 -18.23
C ALA A 110 -8.58 -30.80 -17.36
N PRO A 111 -9.33 -29.69 -17.55
CA PRO A 111 -9.04 -28.48 -16.79
C PRO A 111 -9.04 -28.80 -15.29
N GLU A 112 -8.00 -28.34 -14.60
CA GLU A 112 -7.87 -28.53 -13.15
C GLU A 112 -9.12 -27.95 -12.47
N VAL A 113 -9.82 -28.74 -11.70
CA VAL A 113 -10.97 -28.29 -10.91
C VAL A 113 -10.42 -27.60 -9.66
N LEU A 114 -10.48 -26.28 -9.65
CA LEU A 114 -10.05 -25.47 -8.50
C LEU A 114 -11.10 -25.56 -7.38
N ASP A 115 -10.63 -25.83 -6.17
CA ASP A 115 -11.45 -25.69 -4.97
C ASP A 115 -11.63 -24.18 -4.64
N PRO A 116 -12.81 -23.75 -4.16
CA PRO A 116 -13.01 -22.36 -3.77
C PRO A 116 -12.07 -21.95 -2.62
N ILE A 117 -11.43 -20.78 -2.78
CA ILE A 117 -10.59 -20.17 -1.72
C ILE A 117 -11.10 -18.76 -1.39
N THR A 118 -10.73 -18.28 -0.20
CA THR A 118 -10.93 -16.89 0.19
C THR A 118 -9.57 -16.20 0.29
N ILE A 119 -9.47 -15.03 -0.35
CA ILE A 119 -8.30 -14.16 -0.26
C ILE A 119 -8.69 -12.97 0.63
N TYR A 120 -8.15 -12.95 1.82
CA TYR A 120 -8.30 -11.83 2.74
C TYR A 120 -7.21 -10.79 2.46
N LEU A 121 -7.58 -9.52 2.43
CA LEU A 121 -6.64 -8.41 2.39
C LEU A 121 -6.76 -7.60 3.67
N VAL A 122 -5.62 -7.32 4.29
CA VAL A 122 -5.50 -6.36 5.39
C VAL A 122 -4.46 -5.31 5.03
N GLY A 123 -4.65 -4.10 5.50
CA GLY A 123 -3.78 -3.00 5.14
C GLY A 123 -4.41 -1.64 5.46
N ASP A 124 -3.84 -0.64 4.87
CA ASP A 124 -4.21 0.76 5.04
C ASP A 124 -5.07 1.31 3.86
N SER A 125 -5.06 2.63 3.70
CA SER A 125 -5.82 3.34 2.65
C SER A 125 -5.42 2.97 1.23
N THR A 126 -4.21 2.46 1.00
CA THR A 126 -3.77 2.04 -0.33
C THR A 126 -4.36 0.69 -0.75
N VAL A 127 -4.89 -0.09 0.23
CA VAL A 127 -5.50 -1.41 0.03
C VAL A 127 -7.02 -1.36 0.13
N CYS A 128 -7.57 -0.50 0.99
CA CYS A 128 -8.95 -0.55 1.45
C CYS A 128 -9.99 -0.23 0.38
N SER A 129 -11.23 -0.63 0.66
CA SER A 129 -12.42 -0.13 -0.03
C SER A 129 -12.88 1.16 0.61
N PHE A 130 -12.93 2.25 -0.15
CA PHE A 130 -13.55 3.49 0.30
C PHE A 130 -15.04 3.43 -0.02
N GLN A 131 -15.86 3.45 1.03
CA GLN A 131 -17.32 3.41 0.88
C GLN A 131 -17.96 4.79 1.08
N ASP A 132 -17.19 5.76 1.56
CA ASP A 132 -17.62 7.14 1.76
C ASP A 132 -17.21 7.99 0.55
N ALA A 133 -18.16 8.71 -0.01
CA ALA A 133 -17.92 9.66 -1.09
C ALA A 133 -16.91 10.75 -0.72
N TYR A 134 -16.68 10.98 0.56
CA TYR A 134 -15.64 11.85 1.07
C TYR A 134 -14.26 11.51 0.48
N TYR A 135 -13.97 10.22 0.31
CA TYR A 135 -12.68 9.75 -0.18
C TYR A 135 -12.60 9.62 -1.70
N TYR A 136 -13.70 9.93 -2.40
CA TYR A 136 -13.72 9.88 -3.86
C TYR A 136 -12.76 10.94 -4.45
N PRO A 137 -11.89 10.65 -5.45
CA PRO A 137 -11.84 9.41 -6.23
C PRO A 137 -10.72 8.44 -5.81
N ARG A 138 -10.54 8.19 -4.53
CA ARG A 138 -9.54 7.23 -4.02
C ARG A 138 -9.98 5.79 -4.19
N TYR A 139 -9.05 4.95 -4.60
CA TYR A 139 -9.24 3.50 -4.71
C TYR A 139 -8.06 2.76 -4.09
N GLY A 140 -8.32 1.85 -3.16
CA GLY A 140 -7.30 0.90 -2.75
C GLY A 140 -7.14 -0.23 -3.79
N TYR A 141 -5.92 -0.68 -4.03
CA TYR A 141 -5.66 -1.73 -5.01
C TYR A 141 -6.35 -3.07 -4.68
N GLY A 142 -6.66 -3.31 -3.41
CA GLY A 142 -7.42 -4.48 -2.99
C GLY A 142 -8.82 -4.54 -3.59
N THR A 143 -9.40 -3.41 -4.01
CA THR A 143 -10.70 -3.36 -4.69
C THR A 143 -10.64 -3.81 -6.14
N GLN A 144 -9.44 -3.81 -6.74
CA GLN A 144 -9.23 -4.11 -8.15
C GLN A 144 -8.63 -5.50 -8.40
N LEU A 145 -8.14 -6.18 -7.35
CA LEU A 145 -7.46 -7.48 -7.48
C LEU A 145 -8.38 -8.55 -8.05
N GLY A 146 -9.66 -8.55 -7.69
CA GLY A 146 -10.63 -9.52 -8.20
C GLY A 146 -10.79 -9.54 -9.73
N ASN A 147 -10.45 -8.45 -10.42
CA ASN A 147 -10.50 -8.38 -11.88
C ASN A 147 -9.50 -9.31 -12.57
N TYR A 148 -8.53 -9.83 -11.85
CA TYR A 148 -7.42 -10.64 -12.34
C TYR A 148 -7.48 -12.09 -11.84
N LEU A 149 -8.55 -12.47 -11.12
CA LEU A 149 -8.67 -13.76 -10.46
C LEU A 149 -9.83 -14.57 -11.03
N ASP A 150 -9.68 -15.89 -10.96
CA ASP A 150 -10.74 -16.85 -11.25
C ASP A 150 -11.90 -16.72 -10.26
N GLU A 151 -13.11 -17.04 -10.70
CA GLU A 151 -14.35 -16.98 -9.88
C GLU A 151 -14.31 -17.85 -8.61
N LYS A 152 -13.39 -18.81 -8.55
CA LYS A 152 -13.17 -19.65 -7.36
C LYS A 152 -12.38 -18.94 -6.25
N ALA A 153 -11.76 -17.78 -6.54
CA ALA A 153 -11.05 -16.96 -5.57
C ALA A 153 -11.92 -15.77 -5.13
N SER A 154 -12.57 -15.90 -3.99
CA SER A 154 -13.36 -14.81 -3.41
C SER A 154 -12.47 -13.81 -2.66
N ILE A 155 -12.69 -12.51 -2.85
CA ILE A 155 -11.97 -11.44 -2.16
C ILE A 155 -12.76 -10.96 -0.95
N VAL A 156 -12.11 -10.89 0.21
CA VAL A 156 -12.60 -10.22 1.42
C VAL A 156 -11.60 -9.15 1.82
N ASN A 157 -11.88 -7.91 1.43
CA ASN A 157 -11.02 -6.76 1.75
C ASN A 157 -11.40 -6.18 3.12
N LEU A 158 -10.59 -6.47 4.13
CA LEU A 158 -10.74 -5.98 5.50
C LEU A 158 -9.89 -4.74 5.81
N ALA A 159 -9.08 -4.28 4.85
CA ALA A 159 -8.21 -3.11 5.05
C ALA A 159 -9.01 -1.85 5.39
N LEU A 160 -8.41 -0.97 6.19
CA LEU A 160 -9.05 0.26 6.67
C LEU A 160 -8.13 1.46 6.48
N SER A 161 -8.70 2.55 5.96
CA SER A 161 -7.99 3.82 5.81
C SER A 161 -7.42 4.31 7.14
N GLY A 162 -6.19 4.84 7.11
CA GLY A 162 -5.52 5.41 8.28
C GLY A 162 -4.99 4.40 9.31
N ARG A 163 -5.04 3.10 9.05
CA ARG A 163 -4.57 2.07 10.00
C ARG A 163 -3.16 1.63 9.69
N SER A 164 -2.38 1.44 10.76
CA SER A 164 -1.08 0.77 10.74
C SER A 164 -1.22 -0.70 11.12
N SER A 165 -0.17 -1.48 10.97
CA SER A 165 -0.12 -2.88 11.44
C SER A 165 -0.44 -3.02 12.93
N LYS A 166 -0.16 -1.98 13.73
CA LYS A 166 -0.48 -1.89 15.15
C LYS A 166 -1.92 -1.47 15.40
N SER A 167 -2.36 -0.33 14.84
CA SER A 167 -3.67 0.23 15.15
C SER A 167 -4.83 -0.61 14.59
N PHE A 168 -4.60 -1.38 13.54
CA PHE A 168 -5.60 -2.30 12.98
C PHE A 168 -6.01 -3.41 13.95
N LEU A 169 -5.17 -3.75 14.93
CA LEU A 169 -5.46 -4.79 15.92
C LEU A 169 -6.65 -4.47 16.82
N SER A 170 -7.01 -3.20 16.96
CA SER A 170 -8.17 -2.75 17.75
C SER A 170 -9.48 -2.67 16.95
N GLU A 171 -9.44 -2.97 15.64
CA GLU A 171 -10.60 -2.86 14.76
C GLU A 171 -11.43 -4.15 14.74
N ALA A 172 -12.75 -4.00 14.53
CA ALA A 172 -13.65 -5.14 14.33
C ALA A 172 -13.24 -6.01 13.14
N ASN A 173 -12.59 -5.43 12.13
CA ASN A 173 -12.08 -6.13 10.96
C ASN A 173 -10.97 -7.12 11.31
N TYR A 174 -10.13 -6.83 12.31
CA TYR A 174 -9.14 -7.77 12.80
C TYR A 174 -9.79 -8.97 13.53
N GLU A 175 -10.84 -8.72 14.32
CA GLU A 175 -11.61 -9.81 14.92
C GLU A 175 -12.30 -10.67 13.84
N THR A 176 -12.85 -10.05 12.79
CA THR A 176 -13.41 -10.75 11.64
C THR A 176 -12.36 -11.66 10.98
N LEU A 177 -11.15 -11.14 10.73
CA LEU A 177 -10.04 -11.92 10.18
C LEU A 177 -9.74 -13.16 11.03
N LYS A 178 -9.53 -12.97 12.33
CA LYS A 178 -9.22 -14.08 13.27
C LYS A 178 -10.27 -15.18 13.29
N ASN A 179 -11.53 -14.80 13.17
CA ASN A 179 -12.65 -15.74 13.27
C ASN A 179 -12.98 -16.42 11.93
N SER A 180 -12.52 -15.88 10.81
CA SER A 180 -12.92 -16.35 9.46
C SER A 180 -11.81 -17.06 8.72
N LEU A 181 -10.55 -16.75 9.01
CA LEU A 181 -9.39 -17.31 8.32
C LEU A 181 -9.25 -18.81 8.60
N LYS A 182 -9.09 -19.61 7.55
CA LYS A 182 -9.02 -21.07 7.65
C LYS A 182 -7.99 -21.66 6.68
N ALA A 183 -7.73 -22.96 6.82
CA ALA A 183 -6.82 -23.69 5.95
C ALA A 183 -7.22 -23.59 4.47
N GLY A 184 -6.22 -23.33 3.63
CA GLY A 184 -6.37 -23.13 2.19
C GLY A 184 -6.68 -21.69 1.78
N ASP A 185 -7.06 -20.80 2.70
CA ASP A 185 -7.22 -19.38 2.42
C ASP A 185 -5.86 -18.68 2.19
N VAL A 186 -5.90 -17.44 1.70
CA VAL A 186 -4.73 -16.58 1.51
C VAL A 186 -4.92 -15.29 2.31
N LEU A 187 -3.86 -14.83 2.99
CA LEU A 187 -3.85 -13.53 3.65
C LEU A 187 -2.80 -12.62 3.01
N ILE A 188 -3.26 -11.58 2.31
CA ILE A 188 -2.41 -10.52 1.74
C ILE A 188 -2.32 -9.37 2.75
N ILE A 189 -1.08 -8.97 3.09
CA ILE A 189 -0.78 -8.02 4.16
C ILE A 189 -0.07 -6.81 3.56
N GLY A 190 -0.74 -5.64 3.55
CA GLY A 190 -0.25 -4.41 2.91
C GLY A 190 -0.30 -3.19 3.85
N PHE A 191 0.58 -3.14 4.85
CA PHE A 191 0.77 -2.01 5.76
C PHE A 191 2.08 -1.27 5.49
N GLY A 192 2.19 -0.04 6.02
CA GLY A 192 3.42 0.76 5.98
C GLY A 192 3.19 2.26 6.12
N HIS A 193 2.27 2.85 5.34
CA HIS A 193 2.05 4.30 5.26
C HIS A 193 1.69 4.96 6.60
N ASN A 194 1.05 4.23 7.51
CA ASN A 194 0.67 4.73 8.82
C ASN A 194 1.61 4.24 9.92
N ASP A 195 2.35 3.19 9.67
CA ASP A 195 3.35 2.64 10.58
C ASP A 195 4.53 3.59 10.78
N GLU A 196 4.87 4.37 9.75
CA GLU A 196 5.97 5.35 9.76
C GLU A 196 5.65 6.67 10.49
N LYS A 197 4.42 6.88 10.96
CA LYS A 197 4.00 8.11 11.65
C LYS A 197 4.53 8.15 13.09
N SER A 198 5.80 8.54 13.25
CA SER A 198 6.52 8.53 14.54
C SER A 198 5.95 9.49 15.59
N ASP A 199 5.16 10.45 15.17
CA ASP A 199 4.43 11.41 16.02
C ASP A 199 3.10 10.87 16.57
N ASP A 200 2.62 9.72 16.07
CA ASP A 200 1.40 9.06 16.52
C ASP A 200 1.68 7.70 17.15
N ALA A 201 1.81 7.68 18.47
CA ALA A 201 2.10 6.46 19.23
C ALA A 201 1.05 5.36 19.08
N THR A 202 -0.17 5.66 18.62
CA THR A 202 -1.22 4.66 18.39
C THR A 202 -1.00 3.87 17.11
N ARG A 203 -0.36 4.48 16.11
CA ARG A 203 -0.07 3.89 14.80
C ARG A 203 1.39 3.48 14.65
N PHE A 204 2.29 4.22 15.23
CA PHE A 204 3.73 4.08 15.03
C PHE A 204 4.24 2.67 15.38
N THR A 205 5.06 2.12 14.48
CA THR A 205 5.89 0.93 14.65
C THR A 205 7.28 1.20 14.07
N ASP A 206 8.32 0.72 14.72
CA ASP A 206 9.72 1.08 14.40
C ASP A 206 10.36 0.09 13.42
N ALA A 207 10.62 0.52 12.18
CA ALA A 207 11.24 -0.32 11.16
C ALA A 207 12.77 -0.42 11.29
N SER A 208 13.42 0.41 12.14
CA SER A 208 14.85 0.32 12.40
C SER A 208 15.21 -0.81 13.37
N LYS A 209 14.23 -1.35 14.09
CA LYS A 209 14.37 -2.42 15.05
C LYS A 209 14.24 -3.79 14.44
N SER A 210 14.87 -4.78 15.07
CA SER A 210 14.71 -6.17 14.67
C SER A 210 13.25 -6.62 14.72
N TYR A 211 12.83 -7.43 13.74
CA TYR A 211 11.49 -8.04 13.72
C TYR A 211 11.19 -8.93 14.95
N THR A 212 12.19 -9.29 15.74
CA THR A 212 12.04 -10.04 17.00
C THR A 212 11.82 -9.13 18.22
N GLU A 213 12.01 -7.81 18.04
CA GLU A 213 11.88 -6.84 19.13
C GLU A 213 10.46 -6.30 19.17
N GLU A 214 9.83 -6.36 20.34
CA GLU A 214 8.49 -5.82 20.55
C GLU A 214 8.44 -4.32 20.23
N GLY A 215 7.39 -3.90 19.52
CA GLY A 215 7.22 -2.52 19.05
C GLY A 215 7.84 -2.25 17.69
N SER A 216 8.60 -3.20 17.11
CA SER A 216 9.08 -3.06 15.74
C SER A 216 7.97 -3.33 14.72
N PHE A 217 8.14 -2.77 13.51
CA PHE A 217 7.22 -3.01 12.40
C PHE A 217 7.14 -4.51 12.06
N GLY A 218 8.29 -5.16 11.90
CA GLY A 218 8.34 -6.59 11.60
C GLY A 218 7.74 -7.48 12.71
N TYR A 219 7.85 -7.07 13.98
CA TYR A 219 7.23 -7.78 15.10
C TYR A 219 5.71 -7.82 14.97
N TYR A 220 5.08 -6.65 14.65
CA TYR A 220 3.64 -6.59 14.46
C TYR A 220 3.19 -7.43 13.27
N LEU A 221 3.88 -7.31 12.13
CA LEU A 221 3.56 -8.09 10.93
C LEU A 221 3.64 -9.59 11.18
N TYR A 222 4.69 -10.05 11.86
CA TYR A 222 4.86 -11.48 12.10
C TYR A 222 3.86 -12.03 13.12
N ASN A 223 3.83 -11.45 14.31
CA ASN A 223 3.10 -12.07 15.44
C ASN A 223 1.57 -11.99 15.27
N TYR A 224 1.07 -10.96 14.60
CA TYR A 224 -0.37 -10.73 14.51
C TYR A 224 -0.98 -11.09 13.15
N TYR A 225 -0.18 -11.21 12.08
CA TYR A 225 -0.72 -11.50 10.75
C TYR A 225 -0.10 -12.75 10.13
N VAL A 226 1.23 -12.81 9.96
CA VAL A 226 1.90 -13.95 9.35
C VAL A 226 1.66 -15.21 10.16
N LYS A 227 1.95 -15.15 11.46
CA LYS A 227 1.75 -16.28 12.38
C LYS A 227 0.28 -16.69 12.44
N LEU A 228 -0.65 -15.73 12.47
CA LEU A 228 -2.08 -16.01 12.46
C LEU A 228 -2.48 -16.83 11.22
N ALA A 229 -1.98 -16.44 10.03
CA ALA A 229 -2.25 -17.17 8.80
C ALA A 229 -1.65 -18.58 8.82
N LEU A 230 -0.39 -18.71 9.23
CA LEU A 230 0.29 -20.01 9.34
C LEU A 230 -0.41 -20.94 10.33
N ASP A 231 -0.79 -20.43 11.50
CA ASP A 231 -1.51 -21.19 12.53
C ASP A 231 -2.90 -21.67 12.04
N ALA A 232 -3.54 -20.89 11.17
CA ALA A 232 -4.81 -21.26 10.53
C ALA A 232 -4.64 -22.22 9.34
N GLY A 233 -3.42 -22.50 8.88
CA GLY A 233 -3.16 -23.25 7.66
C GLY A 233 -3.42 -22.45 6.38
N ALA A 234 -3.51 -21.13 6.48
CA ALA A 234 -3.61 -20.20 5.35
C ALA A 234 -2.23 -19.78 4.85
N THR A 235 -2.18 -19.28 3.61
CA THR A 235 -0.94 -18.80 2.99
C THR A 235 -0.79 -17.28 3.21
N PRO A 236 0.18 -16.80 3.99
CA PRO A 236 0.47 -15.37 4.10
C PRO A 236 1.28 -14.88 2.90
N VAL A 237 0.96 -13.67 2.43
CA VAL A 237 1.71 -12.93 1.43
C VAL A 237 1.93 -11.50 1.93
N LEU A 238 3.17 -11.10 2.08
CA LEU A 238 3.55 -9.76 2.47
C LEU A 238 3.68 -8.86 1.24
N CYS A 239 3.11 -7.65 1.30
CA CYS A 239 3.28 -6.62 0.28
C CYS A 239 4.06 -5.44 0.87
N THR A 240 5.14 -5.01 0.21
CA THR A 240 5.77 -3.75 0.58
C THR A 240 4.86 -2.57 0.19
N PRO A 241 4.89 -1.43 0.91
CA PRO A 241 4.01 -0.31 0.61
C PRO A 241 4.31 0.30 -0.77
N VAL A 242 3.28 0.79 -1.46
CA VAL A 242 3.44 1.52 -2.72
C VAL A 242 4.12 2.86 -2.48
N VAL A 243 5.01 3.32 -3.36
CA VAL A 243 5.68 4.62 -3.20
C VAL A 243 4.71 5.78 -3.43
N ARG A 244 5.01 6.94 -2.83
CA ARG A 244 4.29 8.20 -3.07
C ARG A 244 4.79 8.88 -4.34
N ALA A 245 3.93 9.61 -5.03
CA ALA A 245 4.38 10.46 -6.13
C ALA A 245 5.35 11.54 -5.63
N LYS A 246 6.47 11.76 -6.31
CA LYS A 246 7.49 12.70 -5.91
C LYS A 246 7.96 13.61 -7.05
N THR A 247 8.22 14.87 -6.72
CA THR A 247 8.55 15.91 -7.69
C THR A 247 9.93 15.78 -8.34
N ASN A 248 10.88 15.10 -7.71
CA ASN A 248 12.27 15.00 -8.15
C ASN A 248 12.76 13.57 -8.37
N ASP A 249 11.86 12.60 -8.46
CA ASP A 249 12.13 11.18 -8.70
C ASP A 249 13.16 10.54 -7.73
N ASP A 250 13.35 11.15 -6.54
CA ASP A 250 14.23 10.64 -5.50
C ASP A 250 13.44 9.93 -4.41
N TYR A 251 13.42 8.62 -4.43
CA TYR A 251 12.71 7.75 -3.48
C TYR A 251 13.60 7.23 -2.34
N SER A 252 14.70 7.92 -2.05
CA SER A 252 15.58 7.58 -0.92
C SER A 252 15.04 8.00 0.45
N GLY A 253 13.97 8.81 0.47
CA GLY A 253 13.35 9.34 1.68
C GLY A 253 11.94 8.80 1.92
N ASN A 254 11.12 9.62 2.55
CA ASN A 254 9.76 9.30 3.01
C ASN A 254 8.82 8.81 1.88
N GLU A 255 9.00 9.30 0.66
CA GLU A 255 8.21 8.86 -0.49
C GLU A 255 8.48 7.41 -0.88
N GLY A 256 9.69 6.92 -0.59
CA GLY A 256 10.10 5.52 -0.71
C GLY A 256 10.02 4.73 0.59
N HIS A 257 9.35 5.27 1.63
CA HIS A 257 9.19 4.65 2.95
C HIS A 257 10.51 4.46 3.72
N VAL A 258 11.50 5.33 3.46
CA VAL A 258 12.76 5.41 4.21
C VAL A 258 12.71 6.65 5.10
N THR A 259 12.60 6.45 6.40
CA THR A 259 12.44 7.50 7.42
C THR A 259 13.58 7.46 8.43
N ALA A 260 13.58 8.38 9.39
CA ALA A 260 14.51 8.33 10.52
C ALA A 260 14.33 7.07 11.39
N THR A 261 13.17 6.41 11.30
CA THR A 261 12.84 5.18 12.04
C THR A 261 12.94 3.92 11.18
N GLY A 262 13.69 3.97 10.08
CA GLY A 262 14.08 2.83 9.26
C GLY A 262 13.45 2.80 7.87
N ASP A 263 13.76 1.73 7.15
CA ASP A 263 13.22 1.39 5.83
C ASP A 263 12.13 0.34 5.98
N TYR A 264 10.88 0.76 5.82
CA TYR A 264 9.70 -0.11 6.02
C TYR A 264 9.58 -1.18 4.94
N ALA A 265 9.95 -0.87 3.71
CA ALA A 265 9.97 -1.87 2.64
C ALA A 265 11.05 -2.92 2.88
N GLN A 266 12.26 -2.51 3.33
CA GLN A 266 13.33 -3.43 3.66
C GLN A 266 12.98 -4.33 4.85
N ALA A 267 12.32 -3.78 5.87
CA ALA A 267 11.87 -4.57 7.02
C ALA A 267 10.91 -5.70 6.62
N ILE A 268 10.03 -5.47 5.62
CA ILE A 268 9.16 -6.52 5.05
C ILE A 268 9.97 -7.56 4.30
N ARG A 269 10.94 -7.15 3.46
CA ARG A 269 11.82 -8.09 2.73
C ARG A 269 12.62 -8.98 3.67
N ASP A 270 13.16 -8.39 4.72
CA ASP A 270 13.94 -9.12 5.73
C ASP A 270 13.05 -10.11 6.51
N LEU A 271 11.82 -9.71 6.84
CA LEU A 271 10.84 -10.56 7.50
C LEU A 271 10.46 -11.76 6.62
N GLY A 272 10.13 -11.51 5.35
CA GLY A 272 9.79 -12.57 4.40
C GLY A 272 10.93 -13.57 4.23
N LYS A 273 12.16 -13.08 4.11
CA LYS A 273 13.36 -13.93 4.05
C LYS A 273 13.58 -14.74 5.34
N ALA A 274 13.35 -14.14 6.51
CA ALA A 274 13.59 -14.79 7.79
C ALA A 274 12.64 -15.95 8.08
N TYR A 275 11.40 -15.87 7.59
CA TYR A 275 10.36 -16.85 7.85
C TYR A 275 9.90 -17.63 6.60
N ASP A 276 10.59 -17.49 5.49
CA ASP A 276 10.24 -18.11 4.19
C ASP A 276 8.80 -17.79 3.77
N VAL A 277 8.42 -16.51 3.89
CA VAL A 277 7.11 -15.99 3.50
C VAL A 277 7.23 -15.21 2.22
N ALA A 278 6.31 -15.45 1.28
CA ALA A 278 6.27 -14.73 0.02
C ALA A 278 6.15 -13.22 0.22
N VAL A 279 6.96 -12.47 -0.51
CA VAL A 279 6.95 -10.99 -0.53
C VAL A 279 6.68 -10.51 -1.95
N VAL A 280 5.64 -9.70 -2.12
CA VAL A 280 5.43 -8.92 -3.34
C VAL A 280 5.98 -7.52 -3.12
N ASP A 281 7.03 -7.19 -3.86
CA ASP A 281 7.75 -5.92 -3.69
C ASP A 281 7.08 -4.77 -4.47
N LEU A 282 5.92 -4.32 -3.96
CA LEU A 282 5.18 -3.21 -4.58
C LEU A 282 5.95 -1.89 -4.53
N THR A 283 6.83 -1.68 -3.53
CA THR A 283 7.72 -0.51 -3.49
C THR A 283 8.64 -0.49 -4.71
N ALA A 284 9.32 -1.60 -5.02
CA ALA A 284 10.20 -1.67 -6.18
C ALA A 284 9.43 -1.50 -7.49
N ILE A 285 8.25 -2.12 -7.61
CA ILE A 285 7.41 -2.07 -8.80
C ILE A 285 6.92 -0.64 -9.07
N THR A 286 6.32 0.00 -8.06
CA THR A 286 5.76 1.35 -8.22
C THR A 286 6.85 2.41 -8.36
N LYS A 287 7.99 2.25 -7.66
CA LYS A 287 9.16 3.11 -7.84
C LYS A 287 9.68 3.05 -9.28
N ALA A 288 9.90 1.85 -9.82
CA ALA A 288 10.40 1.69 -11.19
C ALA A 288 9.47 2.31 -12.23
N GLU A 289 8.15 2.15 -12.06
CA GLU A 289 7.15 2.78 -12.93
C GLU A 289 7.21 4.30 -12.85
N TYR A 290 7.23 4.87 -11.64
CA TYR A 290 7.23 6.32 -11.45
C TYR A 290 8.54 6.96 -11.93
N GLU A 291 9.69 6.33 -11.67
CA GLU A 291 10.97 6.77 -12.21
C GLU A 291 10.99 6.76 -13.75
N SER A 292 10.36 5.77 -14.37
CA SER A 292 10.29 5.66 -15.85
C SER A 292 9.39 6.73 -16.49
N LYS A 293 8.35 7.16 -15.77
CA LYS A 293 7.34 8.12 -16.24
C LYS A 293 7.66 9.56 -15.84
N GLY A 294 8.56 9.74 -14.87
CA GLY A 294 8.78 11.01 -14.20
C GLY A 294 7.55 11.47 -13.40
N TYR A 295 7.70 12.59 -12.69
CA TYR A 295 6.65 13.07 -11.79
C TYR A 295 5.31 13.34 -12.50
N GLU A 296 5.34 13.93 -13.68
CA GLU A 296 4.11 14.21 -14.43
C GLU A 296 3.34 12.94 -14.84
N GLY A 297 4.07 11.87 -15.18
CA GLY A 297 3.47 10.57 -15.45
C GLY A 297 3.00 9.86 -14.18
N ALA A 298 3.75 9.97 -13.08
CA ALA A 298 3.38 9.36 -11.81
C ALA A 298 2.06 9.91 -11.24
N LYS A 299 1.77 11.20 -11.48
CA LYS A 299 0.50 11.81 -11.09
C LYS A 299 -0.73 11.10 -11.67
N LEU A 300 -0.61 10.46 -12.84
CA LEU A 300 -1.72 9.73 -13.47
C LEU A 300 -2.26 8.57 -12.61
N TYR A 301 -1.45 8.04 -11.72
CA TYR A 301 -1.83 6.93 -10.83
C TYR A 301 -2.51 7.37 -9.53
N HIS A 302 -2.50 8.68 -9.27
CA HIS A 302 -2.92 9.23 -7.98
C HIS A 302 -4.28 9.91 -8.04
N ALA A 303 -4.96 9.92 -6.89
CA ALA A 303 -6.22 10.61 -6.72
C ALA A 303 -6.03 12.13 -6.87
N VAL A 304 -7.10 12.80 -7.27
CA VAL A 304 -7.16 14.26 -7.29
C VAL A 304 -8.14 14.73 -6.23
N THR A 305 -7.90 15.93 -5.71
CA THR A 305 -8.72 16.49 -4.62
C THR A 305 -9.78 17.47 -5.11
N ALA A 306 -9.89 17.70 -6.44
CA ALA A 306 -10.76 18.73 -6.99
C ALA A 306 -11.48 18.31 -8.26
N GLY A 307 -12.75 18.65 -8.37
CA GLY A 307 -13.49 18.75 -9.62
C GLY A 307 -13.86 17.44 -10.32
N VAL A 308 -13.70 16.29 -9.68
CA VAL A 308 -14.01 14.99 -10.28
C VAL A 308 -15.45 14.61 -9.98
N LYS A 309 -16.22 14.29 -11.04
CA LYS A 309 -17.60 13.79 -10.95
C LYS A 309 -17.64 12.32 -11.36
N GLU A 310 -18.67 11.63 -10.91
CA GLU A 310 -18.99 10.29 -11.36
C GLU A 310 -19.07 10.24 -12.90
N GLY A 311 -18.43 9.26 -13.51
CA GLY A 311 -18.36 9.11 -14.97
C GLY A 311 -17.33 9.99 -15.67
N ASP A 312 -16.67 10.91 -14.99
CA ASP A 312 -15.59 11.69 -15.54
C ASP A 312 -14.32 10.83 -15.72
N THR A 313 -13.53 11.16 -16.74
CA THR A 313 -12.15 10.69 -16.79
C THR A 313 -11.38 11.36 -15.68
N VAL A 314 -10.77 10.57 -14.79
CA VAL A 314 -9.98 11.08 -13.66
C VAL A 314 -8.63 11.58 -14.20
N LEU A 315 -8.65 12.73 -14.87
CA LEU A 315 -7.44 13.43 -15.24
C LEU A 315 -6.98 14.23 -14.02
N PRO A 316 -5.73 14.07 -13.58
CA PRO A 316 -5.26 14.82 -12.44
C PRO A 316 -5.23 16.31 -12.77
N ASN A 317 -5.88 17.09 -11.92
CA ASN A 317 -5.52 18.49 -11.80
C ASN A 317 -4.18 18.52 -11.06
N TRP A 318 -3.10 18.84 -11.78
CA TRP A 318 -1.73 18.73 -11.25
C TRP A 318 -1.50 19.55 -9.97
N GLY A 319 -2.28 20.58 -9.74
CA GLY A 319 -2.19 21.38 -8.52
C GLY A 319 -2.85 20.76 -7.28
N SER A 320 -3.62 19.68 -7.44
CA SER A 320 -4.41 19.07 -6.36
C SER A 320 -4.23 17.54 -6.26
N VAL A 321 -3.12 17.01 -6.77
CA VAL A 321 -2.84 15.57 -6.72
C VAL A 321 -2.53 15.14 -5.28
N ASP A 322 -3.27 14.16 -4.82
CA ASP A 322 -2.95 13.40 -3.62
C ASP A 322 -1.75 12.48 -3.91
N LYS A 323 -0.60 12.79 -3.36
CA LYS A 323 0.64 12.06 -3.66
C LYS A 323 0.70 10.66 -3.03
N THR A 324 -0.23 10.35 -2.13
CA THR A 324 -0.26 9.09 -1.37
C THR A 324 -1.30 8.12 -1.92
N HIS A 325 -2.53 8.60 -2.17
CA HIS A 325 -3.65 7.72 -2.49
C HIS A 325 -3.80 7.54 -4.00
N LEU A 326 -4.15 6.31 -4.37
CA LEU A 326 -4.33 5.93 -5.76
C LEU A 326 -5.72 6.33 -6.26
N ASN A 327 -5.82 6.67 -7.54
CA ASN A 327 -7.08 6.65 -8.28
C ASN A 327 -7.37 5.24 -8.81
N ILE A 328 -8.45 5.07 -9.58
CA ILE A 328 -8.83 3.76 -10.13
C ILE A 328 -7.75 3.18 -11.06
N TYR A 329 -7.10 4.01 -11.87
CA TYR A 329 -6.01 3.58 -12.77
C TYR A 329 -4.79 3.08 -11.97
N GLY A 330 -4.38 3.85 -10.96
CA GLY A 330 -3.29 3.45 -10.06
C GLY A 330 -3.62 2.17 -9.28
N ALA A 331 -4.84 2.05 -8.78
CA ALA A 331 -5.30 0.85 -8.08
C ALA A 331 -5.30 -0.39 -9.00
N LYS A 332 -5.76 -0.25 -10.25
CA LYS A 332 -5.67 -1.32 -11.27
C LYS A 332 -4.23 -1.67 -11.61
N PHE A 333 -3.34 -0.66 -11.75
CA PHE A 333 -1.92 -0.90 -12.02
C PHE A 333 -1.27 -1.72 -10.92
N VAL A 334 -1.49 -1.36 -9.66
CA VAL A 334 -0.92 -2.10 -8.53
C VAL A 334 -1.53 -3.50 -8.43
N ALA A 335 -2.86 -3.63 -8.60
CA ALA A 335 -3.54 -4.92 -8.57
C ALA A 335 -3.07 -5.87 -9.70
N TYR A 336 -2.88 -5.34 -10.91
CA TYR A 336 -2.31 -6.08 -12.04
C TYR A 336 -0.93 -6.64 -11.73
N ASN A 337 -0.04 -5.79 -11.19
CA ASN A 337 1.31 -6.23 -10.84
C ASN A 337 1.31 -7.22 -9.67
N LEU A 338 0.46 -6.97 -8.66
CA LEU A 338 0.25 -7.93 -7.56
C LEU A 338 -0.21 -9.28 -8.11
N ALA A 339 -1.19 -9.32 -9.00
CA ALA A 339 -1.67 -10.56 -9.62
C ALA A 339 -0.56 -11.29 -10.39
N ASN A 340 0.28 -10.57 -11.16
CA ASN A 340 1.43 -11.17 -11.86
C ASN A 340 2.45 -11.79 -10.90
N GLU A 341 2.69 -11.16 -9.73
CA GLU A 341 3.58 -11.74 -8.72
C GLU A 341 2.92 -12.95 -8.03
N LEU A 342 1.63 -12.86 -7.71
CA LEU A 342 0.86 -13.97 -7.14
C LEU A 342 0.82 -15.18 -8.09
N LYS A 343 0.80 -14.95 -9.41
CA LYS A 343 0.83 -16.02 -10.42
C LYS A 343 2.07 -16.91 -10.33
N LYS A 344 3.17 -16.39 -9.77
CA LYS A 344 4.42 -17.16 -9.58
C LYS A 344 4.38 -18.06 -8.35
N LEU A 345 3.40 -17.90 -7.48
CA LEU A 345 3.28 -18.66 -6.22
C LEU A 345 2.47 -19.93 -6.43
N PRO A 346 2.98 -21.13 -6.04
CA PRO A 346 2.33 -22.40 -6.34
C PRO A 346 0.89 -22.53 -5.83
N THR A 347 0.61 -21.95 -4.65
CA THR A 347 -0.71 -22.09 -4.01
C THR A 347 -1.78 -21.20 -4.62
N ILE A 348 -1.45 -19.95 -4.95
CA ILE A 348 -2.41 -18.96 -5.43
C ILE A 348 -2.33 -18.73 -6.94
N GLY A 349 -1.20 -19.04 -7.56
CA GLY A 349 -0.97 -18.72 -8.98
C GLY A 349 -1.98 -19.34 -9.94
N ARG A 350 -2.53 -20.50 -9.60
CA ARG A 350 -3.56 -21.20 -10.39
C ARG A 350 -4.93 -20.51 -10.37
N TYR A 351 -5.14 -19.57 -9.45
CA TYR A 351 -6.35 -18.74 -9.39
C TYR A 351 -6.19 -17.40 -10.11
N VAL A 352 -5.00 -17.11 -10.63
CA VAL A 352 -4.77 -15.90 -11.43
C VAL A 352 -5.06 -16.22 -12.89
N LEU A 353 -5.96 -15.46 -13.49
CA LEU A 353 -6.37 -15.62 -14.88
C LEU A 353 -5.20 -15.62 -15.85
N ASP A 354 -5.32 -16.35 -16.95
CA ASP A 354 -4.36 -16.29 -18.04
C ASP A 354 -4.63 -15.08 -18.92
N GLY A 355 -3.55 -14.51 -19.48
CA GLY A 355 -3.65 -13.42 -20.44
C GLY A 355 -4.14 -12.09 -19.84
N ILE A 356 -3.99 -11.90 -18.52
CA ILE A 356 -4.30 -10.61 -17.90
C ILE A 356 -3.49 -9.48 -18.54
N THR A 357 -4.12 -8.33 -18.72
CA THR A 357 -3.50 -7.16 -19.37
C THR A 357 -3.32 -6.00 -18.39
N ALA A 358 -2.24 -5.24 -18.58
CA ALA A 358 -2.03 -4.02 -17.82
C ALA A 358 -3.14 -3.01 -18.10
N PRO A 359 -3.53 -2.19 -17.13
CA PRO A 359 -4.47 -1.10 -17.37
C PRO A 359 -3.86 -0.06 -18.30
N THR A 360 -4.72 0.68 -18.96
CA THR A 360 -4.39 1.77 -19.88
C THR A 360 -5.00 3.09 -19.37
N GLU A 361 -4.63 4.21 -19.95
CA GLU A 361 -5.25 5.50 -19.60
C GLU A 361 -6.78 5.53 -19.82
N ALA A 362 -7.33 4.62 -20.62
CA ALA A 362 -8.78 4.45 -20.73
C ALA A 362 -9.43 3.97 -19.42
N ASP A 363 -8.65 3.36 -18.53
CA ASP A 363 -9.08 2.91 -17.21
C ASP A 363 -9.13 4.02 -16.16
N LEU A 364 -8.76 5.25 -16.53
CA LEU A 364 -8.95 6.44 -15.68
C LEU A 364 -10.43 6.82 -15.48
N VAL A 365 -11.34 6.13 -16.16
CA VAL A 365 -12.78 6.35 -16.00
C VAL A 365 -13.24 5.83 -14.64
N VAL A 366 -13.88 6.68 -13.89
CA VAL A 366 -14.48 6.36 -12.60
C VAL A 366 -15.52 5.25 -12.75
N ASN A 367 -15.48 4.28 -11.82
CA ASN A 367 -16.48 3.23 -11.77
C ASN A 367 -17.90 3.84 -11.68
N PRO A 368 -18.79 3.57 -12.65
CA PRO A 368 -20.15 4.09 -12.65
C PRO A 368 -21.02 3.57 -11.48
N ASP A 369 -20.60 2.46 -10.84
CA ASP A 369 -21.25 1.91 -9.65
C ASP A 369 -20.81 2.58 -8.34
N TYR A 370 -19.80 3.46 -8.40
CA TYR A 370 -19.37 4.25 -7.26
C TYR A 370 -20.42 5.34 -6.99
N LYS A 371 -21.27 5.09 -6.01
CA LYS A 371 -22.28 6.08 -5.60
C LYS A 371 -21.62 7.17 -4.77
N TYR A 372 -21.65 8.36 -5.29
CA TYR A 372 -21.48 9.57 -4.49
C TYR A 372 -22.45 9.53 -3.32
N SER A 373 -22.04 9.97 -2.14
CA SER A 373 -23.02 10.27 -1.09
C SER A 373 -23.99 11.35 -1.61
N ASP A 374 -25.15 11.44 -1.01
CA ASP A 374 -26.16 12.47 -1.33
C ASP A 374 -25.65 13.90 -1.04
N TYR A 375 -24.32 14.08 -0.88
CA TYR A 375 -23.73 15.38 -0.66
C TYR A 375 -23.82 16.22 -1.94
N THR A 376 -24.48 17.35 -1.77
CA THR A 376 -24.56 18.38 -2.81
C THR A 376 -23.74 19.56 -2.35
N ALA A 377 -22.77 19.98 -3.17
CA ALA A 377 -22.02 21.20 -2.92
C ALA A 377 -22.96 22.37 -2.69
N PRO A 378 -22.72 23.24 -1.71
CA PRO A 378 -23.59 24.38 -1.44
C PRO A 378 -23.63 25.32 -2.65
N ASP A 379 -24.85 25.69 -3.06
CA ASP A 379 -25.03 26.77 -4.01
C ASP A 379 -24.95 28.11 -3.26
N LEU A 380 -23.74 28.64 -3.16
CA LEU A 380 -23.50 29.91 -2.48
C LEU A 380 -24.21 31.08 -3.15
N GLY A 381 -24.51 30.97 -4.45
CA GLY A 381 -25.23 32.01 -5.19
C GLY A 381 -26.71 32.12 -4.79
N SER A 382 -27.29 31.02 -4.31
CA SER A 382 -28.66 30.99 -3.79
C SER A 382 -28.76 30.96 -2.26
N TYR A 383 -27.63 30.86 -1.57
CA TYR A 383 -27.60 30.82 -0.11
C TYR A 383 -27.97 32.17 0.48
N ALA A 384 -29.07 32.19 1.23
CA ALA A 384 -29.55 33.36 1.97
C ALA A 384 -29.39 33.12 3.48
N PRO A 385 -28.26 33.57 4.07
CA PRO A 385 -28.05 33.41 5.50
C PRO A 385 -29.07 34.23 6.31
N ALA A 386 -29.38 33.76 7.51
CA ALA A 386 -30.16 34.53 8.46
C ALA A 386 -29.39 35.83 8.85
N GLU A 387 -30.11 36.87 9.35
CA GLU A 387 -29.51 38.15 9.72
C GLU A 387 -28.27 38.02 10.64
N HIS A 388 -28.33 37.09 11.60
CA HIS A 388 -27.21 36.83 12.52
C HIS A 388 -26.07 36.01 11.91
N MET A 389 -26.19 35.61 10.63
CA MET A 389 -25.19 34.91 9.82
C MET A 389 -24.84 35.68 8.53
N SER A 390 -25.15 36.96 8.46
CA SER A 390 -25.02 37.76 7.24
C SER A 390 -23.73 38.62 7.23
N THR A 391 -23.26 38.92 6.02
CA THR A 391 -22.10 39.78 5.76
C THR A 391 -22.48 40.93 4.85
N ILE A 392 -21.73 42.01 4.92
CA ILE A 392 -21.78 43.16 4.02
C ILE A 392 -20.83 42.93 2.83
N THR A 393 -19.68 42.30 3.11
CA THR A 393 -18.67 42.00 2.12
C THR A 393 -19.11 40.87 1.20
N GLU A 394 -19.16 41.12 -0.10
CA GLU A 394 -19.53 40.15 -1.13
C GLU A 394 -18.53 38.97 -1.14
N GLY A 395 -19.05 37.76 -1.33
CA GLY A 395 -18.26 36.53 -1.38
C GLY A 395 -17.90 35.94 -0.01
N TRP A 396 -18.40 36.56 1.08
CA TRP A 396 -18.29 36.03 2.44
C TRP A 396 -19.64 35.59 2.98
N TYR A 397 -19.66 34.46 3.67
CA TYR A 397 -20.89 33.76 4.11
C TYR A 397 -20.78 33.31 5.55
N GLY A 398 -21.81 33.53 6.32
CA GLY A 398 -21.90 33.05 7.70
C GLY A 398 -22.77 31.82 7.81
N THR A 399 -22.37 30.86 8.62
CA THR A 399 -23.13 29.65 8.92
C THR A 399 -22.82 29.11 10.32
N GLY A 400 -23.73 28.28 10.84
CA GLY A 400 -23.41 27.32 11.90
C GLY A 400 -23.19 25.95 11.30
N PHE A 401 -22.35 25.16 11.94
CA PHE A 401 -21.88 23.92 11.38
C PHE A 401 -21.81 22.79 12.43
N GLY A 402 -22.24 21.57 12.05
CA GLY A 402 -22.08 20.35 12.84
C GLY A 402 -22.93 20.32 14.13
N ASP A 403 -22.39 19.71 15.19
CA ASP A 403 -23.07 19.55 16.49
C ASP A 403 -23.15 20.86 17.27
N THR A 404 -24.10 21.68 16.90
CA THR A 404 -24.39 22.97 17.56
C THR A 404 -25.46 22.87 18.65
N GLY A 405 -25.96 21.64 18.92
CA GLY A 405 -27.01 21.40 19.92
C GLY A 405 -28.40 21.84 19.49
N GLY A 406 -28.64 21.98 18.18
CA GLY A 406 -29.93 22.36 17.57
C GLY A 406 -29.72 22.93 16.17
N ASP A 407 -30.74 23.57 15.60
CA ASP A 407 -30.68 24.20 14.30
C ASP A 407 -29.68 25.41 14.34
N PRO A 408 -28.53 25.34 13.66
CA PRO A 408 -27.55 26.42 13.67
C PRO A 408 -28.06 27.70 13.03
N ALA A 409 -29.05 27.61 12.12
CA ALA A 409 -29.69 28.78 11.52
C ALA A 409 -30.66 29.48 12.48
N SER A 410 -30.98 28.89 13.65
CA SER A 410 -31.83 29.50 14.65
C SER A 410 -31.06 30.42 15.58
N SER A 411 -31.40 31.68 15.63
CA SER A 411 -30.82 32.67 16.57
C SER A 411 -30.96 32.24 18.04
N SER A 412 -31.95 31.37 18.36
CA SER A 412 -32.16 30.84 19.72
C SER A 412 -30.97 29.98 20.22
N ASN A 413 -30.13 29.44 19.34
CA ASN A 413 -28.93 28.68 19.69
C ASN A 413 -27.77 29.57 20.09
N GLY A 414 -27.86 30.88 19.85
CA GLY A 414 -26.82 31.86 20.21
C GLY A 414 -25.58 31.78 19.36
N TYR A 415 -25.62 31.11 18.20
CA TYR A 415 -24.57 31.20 17.19
C TYR A 415 -24.78 32.42 16.32
N PHE A 416 -23.69 32.99 15.89
CA PHE A 416 -23.67 34.07 14.91
C PHE A 416 -22.31 34.10 14.18
N ALA A 417 -22.36 34.54 12.93
CA ALA A 417 -21.19 34.76 12.08
C ALA A 417 -21.56 35.92 11.14
N THR A 418 -21.33 37.14 11.59
CA THR A 418 -21.87 38.32 10.93
C THR A 418 -20.82 39.41 10.82
N GLU A 419 -20.92 40.22 9.80
CA GLU A 419 -20.18 41.51 9.69
C GLU A 419 -21.04 42.61 10.26
N THR A 420 -20.54 43.27 11.30
CA THR A 420 -21.28 44.31 12.04
C THR A 420 -21.07 45.70 11.47
N SER A 421 -19.93 45.95 10.82
CA SER A 421 -19.60 47.09 9.99
C SER A 421 -18.52 46.67 9.02
N GLU A 422 -18.29 47.44 7.96
CA GLU A 422 -17.29 47.11 6.94
C GLU A 422 -15.94 46.72 7.56
N GLY A 423 -15.49 45.47 7.29
CA GLY A 423 -14.23 44.93 7.80
C GLY A 423 -14.22 44.54 9.28
N VAL A 424 -15.37 44.55 9.97
CA VAL A 424 -15.48 44.13 11.38
C VAL A 424 -16.44 42.95 11.50
N PHE A 425 -15.90 41.78 11.75
CA PHE A 425 -16.64 40.52 11.79
C PHE A 425 -16.77 40.01 13.21
N LYS A 426 -17.96 39.52 13.57
CA LYS A 426 -18.18 38.83 14.85
C LYS A 426 -18.61 37.42 14.61
N VAL A 427 -17.86 36.49 15.19
CA VAL A 427 -18.11 35.06 15.07
C VAL A 427 -18.15 34.44 16.46
N GLY A 428 -19.15 33.59 16.71
CA GLY A 428 -19.18 32.96 18.01
C GLY A 428 -20.47 32.26 18.38
N ASN A 429 -20.45 31.83 19.64
CA ASN A 429 -21.60 31.31 20.36
C ASN A 429 -21.67 32.05 21.70
N LEU A 430 -22.83 32.61 22.01
CA LEU A 430 -23.04 33.37 23.25
C LEU A 430 -22.71 32.51 24.49
N SER A 431 -21.99 33.08 25.44
CA SER A 431 -21.62 32.42 26.70
C SER A 431 -22.81 31.86 27.47
N SER A 432 -23.98 32.55 27.38
CA SER A 432 -25.26 32.08 27.96
C SER A 432 -25.77 30.79 27.35
N LYS A 433 -25.36 30.42 26.13
CA LYS A 433 -25.77 29.18 25.43
C LYS A 433 -24.72 28.10 25.54
N ASN A 434 -23.45 28.44 25.44
CA ASN A 434 -22.29 27.57 25.64
C ASN A 434 -22.43 26.23 24.88
N LYS A 435 -22.68 26.30 23.58
CA LYS A 435 -22.94 25.16 22.70
C LYS A 435 -21.82 24.92 21.71
N GLY A 436 -21.80 23.72 21.14
CA GLY A 436 -20.78 23.25 20.21
C GLY A 436 -19.51 22.78 20.90
N LYS A 437 -18.67 22.10 20.15
CA LYS A 437 -17.38 21.59 20.63
C LYS A 437 -16.55 21.12 19.44
N PHE A 438 -15.24 20.98 19.66
CA PHE A 438 -14.36 20.17 18.85
C PHE A 438 -14.00 18.90 19.62
N SER A 439 -14.32 17.75 19.07
CA SER A 439 -14.09 16.45 19.72
C SER A 439 -13.65 15.41 18.70
N SER A 440 -13.26 14.22 19.16
CA SER A 440 -12.87 13.11 18.29
C SER A 440 -13.97 12.66 17.31
N SER A 441 -15.24 12.88 17.64
CA SER A 441 -16.38 12.36 16.89
C SER A 441 -17.36 13.42 16.38
N ALA A 442 -17.16 14.69 16.72
CA ALA A 442 -18.09 15.76 16.32
C ALA A 442 -17.40 17.11 16.34
N ASP A 443 -17.77 17.96 15.40
CA ASP A 443 -17.46 19.37 15.37
C ASP A 443 -18.75 20.17 15.51
N GLY A 444 -18.68 21.36 16.11
CA GLY A 444 -19.83 22.26 16.21
C GLY A 444 -19.37 23.68 16.50
N PHE A 445 -19.57 24.60 15.54
CA PHE A 445 -19.05 25.98 15.60
C PHE A 445 -19.82 26.94 14.68
N ALA A 446 -19.63 28.24 14.88
CA ALA A 446 -19.98 29.28 13.91
C ALA A 446 -18.81 29.47 12.94
N PHE A 447 -19.11 29.66 11.67
CA PHE A 447 -18.12 29.81 10.62
C PHE A 447 -18.50 30.96 9.68
N LEU A 448 -17.59 31.90 9.51
CA LEU A 448 -17.68 32.97 8.54
C LEU A 448 -16.55 32.79 7.53
N PHE A 449 -16.89 32.50 6.28
CA PHE A 449 -15.95 31.97 5.32
C PHE A 449 -16.12 32.54 3.92
N THR A 450 -15.08 32.36 3.12
CA THR A 450 -15.12 32.48 1.67
C THR A 450 -14.75 31.16 1.02
N GLN A 451 -15.19 30.97 -0.21
CA GLN A 451 -14.85 29.82 -1.05
C GLN A 451 -13.59 30.11 -1.85
N VAL A 452 -12.70 29.13 -1.93
CA VAL A 452 -11.44 29.22 -2.69
C VAL A 452 -11.36 28.03 -3.64
N ASP A 453 -11.05 28.29 -4.90
CA ASP A 453 -10.74 27.24 -5.87
C ASP A 453 -9.52 26.43 -5.37
N ALA A 454 -9.66 25.12 -5.29
CA ALA A 454 -8.62 24.21 -4.80
C ALA A 454 -7.35 24.23 -5.67
N SER A 455 -7.43 24.76 -6.90
CA SER A 455 -6.27 24.98 -7.77
C SER A 455 -5.50 26.27 -7.46
N LYS A 456 -5.92 27.06 -6.47
CA LYS A 456 -5.30 28.38 -6.18
C LYS A 456 -4.46 28.32 -4.91
N ASN A 457 -3.34 29.04 -4.95
CA ASN A 457 -2.60 29.45 -3.78
C ASN A 457 -3.25 30.72 -3.20
N PHE A 458 -3.24 30.84 -1.90
CA PHE A 458 -3.81 31.99 -1.24
C PHE A 458 -3.11 32.27 0.09
N LYS A 459 -3.32 33.49 0.57
CA LYS A 459 -2.96 33.89 1.92
C LYS A 459 -4.12 34.64 2.56
N ILE A 460 -4.43 34.29 3.80
CA ILE A 460 -5.41 34.99 4.64
C ILE A 460 -4.77 35.35 5.97
N SER A 461 -5.10 36.51 6.51
CA SER A 461 -4.73 36.91 7.86
C SER A 461 -5.80 37.80 8.49
N VAL A 462 -5.88 37.77 9.83
CA VAL A 462 -6.81 38.56 10.64
C VAL A 462 -6.18 38.92 11.98
N THR A 463 -6.72 39.96 12.59
CA THR A 463 -6.56 40.27 14.03
C THR A 463 -7.83 39.84 14.73
N GLY A 464 -7.74 39.05 15.80
CA GLY A 464 -8.87 38.61 16.62
C GLY A 464 -8.83 39.25 18.01
N THR A 465 -9.97 39.70 18.51
CA THR A 465 -10.17 40.15 19.90
C THR A 465 -11.24 39.31 20.56
N ILE A 466 -10.93 38.67 21.67
CA ILE A 466 -11.87 37.82 22.40
C ILE A 466 -12.81 38.71 23.19
N LEU A 467 -14.08 38.80 22.77
CA LEU A 467 -15.08 39.61 23.46
C LEU A 467 -15.73 38.88 24.65
N GLU A 468 -15.99 37.60 24.47
CA GLU A 468 -16.54 36.70 25.50
C GLU A 468 -15.84 35.35 25.46
N MET A 469 -15.66 34.75 26.64
CA MET A 469 -15.21 33.37 26.74
C MET A 469 -15.74 32.73 28.02
N THR A 470 -16.38 31.56 27.89
CA THR A 470 -16.82 30.80 29.06
C THR A 470 -15.62 30.13 29.72
N ALA A 471 -15.31 30.57 30.96
CA ALA A 471 -14.18 30.06 31.72
C ALA A 471 -14.28 28.52 32.00
N GLY A 472 -13.17 27.84 32.00
CA GLY A 472 -13.04 26.43 32.43
C GLY A 472 -13.66 25.41 31.51
N LYS A 473 -13.95 25.75 30.25
CA LYS A 473 -14.44 24.81 29.26
C LYS A 473 -13.31 24.30 28.37
N ASP A 474 -13.24 22.97 28.25
CA ASP A 474 -12.43 22.30 27.24
C ASP A 474 -13.16 22.22 25.89
N GLN A 475 -12.46 21.86 24.82
CA GLN A 475 -12.99 21.70 23.47
C GLN A 475 -13.62 22.98 22.88
N THR A 476 -13.22 24.12 23.40
CA THR A 476 -13.54 25.43 22.81
C THR A 476 -12.48 25.78 21.79
N GLY A 477 -12.87 26.19 20.59
CA GLY A 477 -11.94 26.57 19.54
C GLY A 477 -12.33 27.87 18.87
N PHE A 478 -11.35 28.66 18.43
CA PHE A 478 -11.54 29.90 17.69
C PHE A 478 -10.28 30.28 16.92
N GLY A 479 -10.44 31.08 15.87
CA GLY A 479 -9.34 31.52 14.98
C GLY A 479 -9.71 31.48 13.51
N LEU A 480 -8.72 31.18 12.66
CA LEU A 480 -8.91 30.86 11.23
C LEU A 480 -8.91 29.36 11.00
N MET A 481 -9.71 28.93 10.03
CA MET A 481 -9.80 27.53 9.60
C MET A 481 -9.80 27.46 8.07
N LEU A 482 -9.05 26.49 7.52
CA LEU A 482 -9.16 26.02 6.15
C LEU A 482 -9.72 24.60 6.18
N ARG A 483 -10.81 24.35 5.45
CA ARG A 483 -11.49 23.05 5.43
C ARG A 483 -11.94 22.64 4.04
N ASP A 484 -12.21 21.37 3.87
CA ASP A 484 -12.53 20.77 2.57
C ASP A 484 -14.03 20.76 2.24
N ASP A 485 -14.90 21.18 3.13
CA ASP A 485 -16.34 21.28 2.92
C ASP A 485 -17.01 22.42 3.70
N ALA A 486 -18.22 22.80 3.25
CA ALA A 486 -19.13 23.66 3.99
C ALA A 486 -20.57 23.20 3.72
N TYR A 487 -21.07 22.30 4.55
CA TYR A 487 -22.42 21.80 4.44
C TYR A 487 -23.46 22.86 4.84
N LEU A 488 -24.20 23.40 3.90
CA LEU A 488 -25.16 24.47 4.11
C LEU A 488 -26.58 24.09 3.69
N PRO A 489 -27.59 24.32 4.52
CA PRO A 489 -27.59 24.47 5.97
C PRO A 489 -27.41 23.12 6.65
N ASN A 490 -26.52 22.99 7.60
CA ASN A 490 -26.19 21.70 8.16
C ASN A 490 -26.62 21.51 9.60
N LYS A 491 -27.43 20.47 9.82
CA LYS A 491 -27.91 20.05 11.14
C LYS A 491 -27.35 18.69 11.57
N ASP A 492 -26.51 18.06 10.75
CA ASP A 492 -25.96 16.76 11.04
C ASP A 492 -24.76 16.90 12.01
N ALA A 493 -24.93 16.35 13.21
CA ALA A 493 -23.91 16.35 14.23
C ALA A 493 -22.76 15.36 13.96
N SER A 494 -22.94 14.44 13.01
CA SER A 494 -21.94 13.40 12.69
C SER A 494 -20.90 13.82 11.66
N ILE A 495 -21.01 15.02 11.10
CA ILE A 495 -20.10 15.49 10.06
C ILE A 495 -18.70 15.71 10.61
N VAL A 496 -17.77 15.06 9.95
CA VAL A 496 -16.35 15.13 10.22
C VAL A 496 -15.63 15.46 8.92
N SER A 497 -14.97 16.61 8.88
CA SER A 497 -14.22 17.09 7.72
C SER A 497 -12.73 17.17 8.03
N ASN A 498 -11.90 17.19 7.00
CA ASN A 498 -10.49 17.52 7.15
C ASN A 498 -10.33 19.05 7.20
N TYR A 499 -9.55 19.52 8.15
CA TYR A 499 -9.25 20.96 8.31
C TYR A 499 -7.95 21.18 9.04
N VAL A 500 -7.36 22.32 8.79
CA VAL A 500 -6.28 22.89 9.59
C VAL A 500 -6.72 24.24 10.17
N THR A 501 -6.17 24.62 11.32
CA THR A 501 -6.47 25.90 11.96
C THR A 501 -5.22 26.71 12.23
N ALA A 502 -5.31 28.02 12.05
CA ALA A 502 -4.47 28.99 12.69
C ALA A 502 -5.30 29.57 13.84
N GLY A 503 -5.28 28.90 14.99
CA GLY A 503 -6.18 29.23 16.08
C GLY A 503 -5.93 28.40 17.32
N PHE A 504 -6.86 28.45 18.24
CA PHE A 504 -6.72 27.88 19.57
C PHE A 504 -7.76 26.80 19.85
N LEU A 505 -7.37 25.81 20.65
CA LEU A 505 -8.23 24.80 21.24
C LEU A 505 -7.97 24.70 22.74
N THR A 506 -9.02 24.86 23.54
CA THR A 506 -8.92 24.60 24.97
C THR A 506 -8.96 23.11 25.27
N THR A 507 -8.10 22.68 26.15
CA THR A 507 -8.06 21.31 26.68
C THR A 507 -8.37 21.31 28.17
N LYS A 508 -8.41 20.15 28.80
CA LYS A 508 -8.55 20.05 30.25
C LYS A 508 -7.36 20.63 31.03
N THR A 509 -6.21 20.69 30.41
CA THR A 509 -4.93 21.07 31.02
C THR A 509 -4.45 22.45 30.60
N GLY A 510 -4.99 23.02 29.51
CA GLY A 510 -4.50 24.29 29.03
C GLY A 510 -5.05 24.71 27.69
N LEU A 511 -4.24 25.45 26.97
CA LEU A 511 -4.51 26.04 25.68
C LEU A 511 -3.52 25.48 24.65
N ASN A 512 -4.05 24.98 23.55
CA ASN A 512 -3.27 24.48 22.43
C ASN A 512 -3.45 25.41 21.22
N ALA A 513 -2.42 25.51 20.38
CA ALA A 513 -2.44 26.22 19.11
C ALA A 513 -2.42 25.26 17.92
N ASN A 514 -3.00 25.71 16.81
CA ASN A 514 -2.92 25.07 15.49
C ASN A 514 -3.42 23.62 15.48
N PHE A 515 -4.58 23.38 16.07
CA PHE A 515 -5.23 22.08 16.02
C PHE A 515 -5.78 21.77 14.61
N TYR A 516 -5.87 20.49 14.27
CA TYR A 516 -6.35 20.07 12.96
C TYR A 516 -7.11 18.74 13.03
N ARG A 517 -7.81 18.42 11.97
CA ARG A 517 -8.42 17.10 11.78
C ARG A 517 -8.03 16.56 10.43
N GLU A 518 -7.57 15.32 10.43
CA GLU A 518 -7.24 14.60 9.21
C GLU A 518 -7.74 13.15 9.33
N ASN A 519 -8.44 12.67 8.31
CA ASN A 519 -8.95 11.31 8.24
C ASN A 519 -9.74 10.87 9.50
N GLY A 520 -10.61 11.76 9.99
CA GLY A 520 -11.45 11.52 11.16
C GLY A 520 -10.74 11.66 12.50
N THR A 521 -9.43 11.89 12.52
CA THR A 521 -8.64 12.04 13.76
C THR A 521 -8.43 13.51 14.08
N LEU A 522 -8.87 13.94 15.27
CA LEU A 522 -8.60 15.25 15.79
C LEU A 522 -7.23 15.27 16.48
N ASP A 523 -6.28 16.02 15.91
CA ASP A 523 -5.07 16.44 16.60
C ASP A 523 -5.32 17.76 17.31
N LYS A 524 -4.92 17.86 18.56
CA LYS A 524 -5.21 19.02 19.41
C LYS A 524 -4.21 20.15 19.22
N GLY A 525 -3.18 19.97 18.39
CA GLY A 525 -2.09 20.90 18.25
C GLY A 525 -1.15 20.97 19.47
N SER A 526 -0.21 21.90 19.43
CA SER A 526 0.82 22.04 20.45
C SER A 526 0.31 22.82 21.67
N GLU A 527 0.56 22.31 22.90
CA GLU A 527 0.23 23.04 24.14
C GLU A 527 1.13 24.28 24.27
N ILE A 528 0.52 25.45 24.41
CA ILE A 528 1.21 26.73 24.48
C ILE A 528 1.07 27.45 25.83
N SER A 529 0.08 27.04 26.63
CA SER A 529 -0.18 27.66 27.95
C SER A 529 -1.00 26.72 28.81
N SER A 530 -0.71 26.69 30.10
CA SER A 530 -1.58 26.07 31.13
C SER A 530 -2.74 26.97 31.55
N SER A 531 -2.77 28.21 31.07
CA SER A 531 -3.82 29.21 31.34
C SER A 531 -4.70 29.35 30.11
N LEU A 532 -6.01 29.44 30.33
CA LEU A 532 -6.96 29.78 29.29
C LEU A 532 -6.96 31.26 28.99
N HIS A 533 -7.40 31.62 27.77
CA HIS A 533 -7.64 33.01 27.39
C HIS A 533 -8.69 33.71 28.28
N ALA A 534 -8.59 35.02 28.33
CA ALA A 534 -9.58 35.90 28.95
C ALA A 534 -10.21 36.85 27.90
N ALA A 535 -11.31 37.49 28.27
CA ALA A 535 -11.86 38.58 27.47
C ALA A 535 -10.84 39.72 27.34
N ASP A 536 -10.97 40.48 26.26
CA ASP A 536 -10.10 41.62 25.86
C ASP A 536 -8.69 41.21 25.41
N GLU A 537 -8.35 39.92 25.36
CA GLU A 537 -7.08 39.46 24.77
C GLU A 537 -7.14 39.48 23.25
N THR A 538 -6.02 39.82 22.63
CA THR A 538 -5.86 39.88 21.16
C THR A 538 -4.86 38.87 20.64
N PHE A 539 -5.05 38.44 19.40
CA PHE A 539 -4.13 37.60 18.66
C PHE A 539 -4.15 37.96 17.18
N THR A 540 -3.14 37.52 16.44
CA THR A 540 -3.18 37.53 14.99
C THR A 540 -3.12 36.11 14.48
N ALA A 541 -3.82 35.82 13.40
CA ALA A 541 -3.84 34.48 12.77
C ALA A 541 -3.64 34.61 11.28
N SER A 542 -2.92 33.64 10.68
CA SER A 542 -2.76 33.57 9.23
C SER A 542 -2.72 32.12 8.74
N ILE A 543 -3.26 31.91 7.54
CA ILE A 543 -3.14 30.67 6.79
C ILE A 543 -2.61 31.02 5.40
N GLU A 544 -1.56 30.33 4.97
CA GLU A 544 -0.99 30.46 3.64
C GLU A 544 -0.94 29.08 2.99
N ARG A 545 -1.47 28.97 1.78
CA ARG A 545 -1.43 27.75 0.97
C ARG A 545 -0.55 27.95 -0.24
N ILE A 546 0.43 27.06 -0.42
CA ILE A 546 1.36 27.02 -1.56
C ILE A 546 1.39 25.58 -2.08
N GLY A 547 0.71 25.32 -3.20
CA GLY A 547 0.54 23.96 -3.70
C GLY A 547 -0.22 23.07 -2.71
N GLN A 548 0.40 21.98 -2.27
CA GLN A 548 -0.13 21.08 -1.24
C GLN A 548 0.33 21.46 0.18
N THR A 549 1.18 22.46 0.30
CA THR A 549 1.70 22.90 1.60
C THR A 549 0.79 23.96 2.19
N VAL A 550 0.42 23.79 3.44
CA VAL A 550 -0.34 24.77 4.22
C VAL A 550 0.47 25.21 5.43
N ILE A 551 0.70 26.49 5.54
CA ILE A 551 1.38 27.11 6.68
C ILE A 551 0.34 27.83 7.50
N VAL A 552 0.22 27.48 8.77
CA VAL A 552 -0.67 28.14 9.73
C VAL A 552 0.16 28.80 10.79
N SER A 553 -0.23 30.01 11.21
CA SER A 553 0.48 30.75 12.25
C SER A 553 -0.51 31.51 13.10
N VAL A 554 -0.30 31.50 14.42
CA VAL A 554 -1.02 32.32 15.37
C VAL A 554 0.00 33.02 16.28
N THR A 555 -0.15 34.34 16.45
CA THR A 555 0.68 35.14 17.36
C THR A 555 -0.17 35.56 18.54
N TYR A 556 0.30 35.24 19.73
CA TYR A 556 -0.38 35.54 21.00
C TYR A 556 0.65 35.83 22.10
N ASN A 557 0.40 36.88 22.87
CA ASN A 557 1.31 37.33 23.94
C ASN A 557 2.76 37.51 23.48
N GLY A 558 2.96 38.03 22.25
CA GLY A 558 4.27 38.25 21.66
C GLY A 558 5.01 37.02 21.16
N ASN A 559 4.42 35.84 21.27
CA ASN A 559 4.97 34.58 20.74
C ASN A 559 4.19 34.16 19.49
N THR A 560 4.92 33.68 18.48
CA THR A 560 4.32 33.11 17.27
C THR A 560 4.46 31.61 17.29
N TYR A 561 3.36 30.94 17.07
CA TYR A 561 3.25 29.48 16.97
C TYR A 561 2.86 29.14 15.53
N SER A 562 3.72 28.42 14.83
CA SER A 562 3.53 28.07 13.41
C SER A 562 3.68 26.60 13.19
N GLU A 563 2.84 26.05 12.33
CA GLU A 563 2.93 24.68 11.85
C GLU A 563 2.89 24.65 10.33
N THR A 564 3.57 23.68 9.74
CA THR A 564 3.58 23.49 8.29
C THR A 564 3.11 22.08 7.99
N TYR A 565 2.00 21.99 7.28
CA TYR A 565 1.43 20.73 6.83
C TYR A 565 1.85 20.50 5.38
N TYR A 566 2.64 19.46 5.16
CA TYR A 566 3.03 19.01 3.84
C TYR A 566 2.05 17.93 3.38
N ASP A 567 1.54 18.06 2.15
CA ASP A 567 0.63 17.07 1.56
C ASP A 567 -0.59 16.75 2.46
N PHE A 568 -1.13 17.78 3.13
CA PHE A 568 -2.32 17.62 3.96
C PHE A 568 -3.50 17.15 3.11
N ASP A 569 -4.26 16.22 3.66
CA ASP A 569 -5.28 15.50 2.95
C ASP A 569 -6.60 16.27 2.88
N PHE A 570 -6.62 17.31 2.02
CA PHE A 570 -7.86 17.97 1.64
C PHE A 570 -8.46 17.29 0.42
N LEU A 571 -9.70 16.82 0.58
CA LEU A 571 -10.53 16.44 -0.54
C LEU A 571 -11.49 17.60 -0.82
N ALA A 572 -11.33 18.22 -1.99
CA ALA A 572 -12.29 19.23 -2.42
C ALA A 572 -13.63 18.55 -2.77
N LYS A 573 -14.48 18.37 -1.77
CA LYS A 573 -15.80 17.75 -1.89
C LYS A 573 -16.76 18.60 -2.72
N ASP A 574 -16.57 19.89 -2.75
CA ASP A 574 -17.49 20.86 -3.34
C ASP A 574 -17.03 21.32 -4.73
N ASN A 575 -17.02 20.39 -5.70
CA ASN A 575 -16.67 20.70 -7.10
C ASN A 575 -15.32 21.42 -7.28
N GLY A 576 -14.33 21.07 -6.46
CA GLY A 576 -13.00 21.66 -6.56
C GLY A 576 -12.79 22.91 -5.72
N TYR A 577 -13.61 23.14 -4.72
CA TYR A 577 -13.47 24.29 -3.80
C TYR A 577 -13.07 23.85 -2.39
N MET A 578 -12.42 24.75 -1.69
CA MET A 578 -12.17 24.72 -0.25
C MET A 578 -12.79 25.95 0.41
N TYR A 579 -12.87 25.94 1.72
CA TYR A 579 -13.49 27.00 2.50
C TYR A 579 -12.51 27.50 3.54
N VAL A 580 -12.26 28.80 3.54
CA VAL A 580 -11.35 29.44 4.50
C VAL A 580 -12.04 30.59 5.19
N GLY A 581 -11.87 30.71 6.50
CA GLY A 581 -12.50 31.80 7.23
C GLY A 581 -12.34 31.70 8.73
N MET A 582 -13.09 32.53 9.43
CA MET A 582 -13.08 32.74 10.86
C MET A 582 -14.09 31.80 11.55
N PHE A 583 -13.70 31.21 12.68
CA PHE A 583 -14.58 30.33 13.43
C PHE A 583 -14.49 30.56 14.94
N ALA A 584 -15.58 30.23 15.63
CA ALA A 584 -15.60 30.15 17.09
C ALA A 584 -16.79 29.32 17.60
N ASN A 585 -16.66 28.76 18.81
CA ASN A 585 -17.72 27.97 19.44
C ASN A 585 -17.75 28.10 20.97
N ARG A 586 -18.66 27.36 21.58
CA ARG A 586 -18.73 26.99 23.01
C ARG A 586 -18.59 28.17 23.98
N GLY A 587 -19.46 29.16 23.80
CA GLY A 587 -19.51 30.35 24.66
C GLY A 587 -18.32 31.28 24.48
N THR A 588 -17.73 31.27 23.29
CA THR A 588 -16.68 32.21 22.88
C THR A 588 -17.19 33.08 21.75
N VAL A 589 -16.91 34.38 21.89
CA VAL A 589 -17.21 35.40 20.90
C VAL A 589 -15.92 36.10 20.56
N VAL A 590 -15.59 36.15 19.28
CA VAL A 590 -14.40 36.84 18.77
C VAL A 590 -14.83 37.89 17.76
N GLU A 591 -14.28 39.07 17.92
CA GLU A 591 -14.32 40.13 16.90
C GLU A 591 -13.04 40.04 16.07
N PHE A 592 -13.20 39.95 14.75
CA PHE A 592 -12.09 39.92 13.80
C PHE A 592 -12.05 41.20 13.00
N THR A 593 -10.83 41.75 12.87
CA THR A 593 -10.51 42.95 12.09
C THR A 593 -9.29 42.68 11.22
N ASP A 594 -8.88 43.67 10.45
CA ASP A 594 -7.67 43.63 9.59
C ASP A 594 -7.64 42.42 8.66
N LEU A 595 -8.82 41.99 8.18
CA LEU A 595 -8.92 40.89 7.23
C LEU A 595 -8.14 41.23 5.96
N SER A 596 -7.13 40.41 5.67
CA SER A 596 -6.42 40.43 4.40
C SER A 596 -6.60 39.05 3.76
N PHE A 597 -7.13 39.00 2.53
CA PHE A 597 -7.29 37.80 1.75
C PHE A 597 -6.82 38.03 0.32
N GLU A 598 -5.87 37.21 -0.14
CA GLU A 598 -5.25 37.35 -1.44
C GLU A 598 -5.06 35.98 -2.11
N ILE A 599 -5.44 35.89 -3.36
CA ILE A 599 -5.07 34.74 -4.25
C ILE A 599 -3.67 35.05 -4.78
N THR A 600 -2.69 34.23 -4.42
CA THR A 600 -1.27 34.46 -4.71
C THR A 600 -0.77 33.76 -5.97
N GLY A 601 -1.62 33.01 -6.65
CA GLY A 601 -1.31 32.31 -7.91
C GLY A 601 -2.00 30.98 -8.05
N ASP A 602 -1.61 30.26 -9.10
CA ASP A 602 -2.05 28.87 -9.29
C ASP A 602 -1.20 27.92 -8.44
N SER A 603 -1.82 26.89 -7.90
CA SER A 603 -1.12 25.84 -7.13
C SER A 603 -0.22 24.94 -8.00
N GLN A 604 -0.19 25.16 -9.31
CA GLN A 604 0.69 24.50 -10.26
C GLN A 604 2.05 25.21 -10.29
N GLY A 605 3.08 24.57 -9.76
CA GLY A 605 4.45 25.06 -9.95
C GLY A 605 5.29 25.26 -8.69
N ALA A 606 4.99 24.57 -7.60
CA ALA A 606 5.94 24.43 -6.50
C ALA A 606 6.47 22.99 -6.41
#